data_cb8cb65898f6a4e6be868a96a8221ff6
#
_entry.id   cb8cb65898f6a4e6be868a96a8221ff6
#
_cell.length_a   1.000
_cell.length_b   1.000
_cell.length_c   1.000
_cell.angle_alpha   90.00
_cell.angle_beta   90.00
_cell.angle_gamma   90.00
#
_symmetry.space_group_name_H-M   'P 1'
#
loop_
_entity.id
_entity.type
_entity.pdbx_description
1 polymer ?
#
loop_
_entity_poly.entity_id
_entity_poly.type
_entity_poly.pdbx_seq_one_letter_code
_entity_poly.pdbx_strand_id
1 'polypeptide(L)'
;QRFWDRLSVSAGVRAEYYRVNNHHREAETKIFGTKVPFRPVFRAGLNYQLADYSFIRASFGQGYRNPSINEKYLRKDIGGVGVYPNLDIKPEKGFNAELGIKQGYKVGNFQGFVDVAGFYTQYKDMIEFQFGLFNNANYTMINSIGDAFQMLTDGKGFGIGAQFHNVSKAQIYGVEISTNGVYNFNKNTKLFYNLGY
;
A
#
# COMPACT_ATOMS: atom_id res chain seq x y z
N GLN A 1 -12.68 18.26 -12.47
CA GLN A 1 -13.38 19.49 -12.92
C GLN A 1 -12.75 20.70 -12.25
N ARG A 2 -12.56 21.79 -12.97
CA ARG A 2 -12.20 23.08 -12.40
C ARG A 2 -13.46 23.74 -11.88
N PHE A 3 -13.48 24.03 -10.59
CA PHE A 3 -14.49 24.91 -9.98
C PHE A 3 -13.79 26.23 -9.68
N TRP A 4 -14.26 27.31 -10.25
CA TRP A 4 -13.59 28.62 -10.27
C TRP A 4 -12.16 28.53 -10.86
N ASP A 5 -11.59 29.63 -11.26
CA ASP A 5 -10.28 29.65 -11.93
C ASP A 5 -9.11 29.14 -11.07
N ARG A 6 -9.33 28.99 -9.74
CA ARG A 6 -8.29 28.67 -8.76
C ARG A 6 -8.41 27.29 -8.11
N LEU A 7 -9.56 26.60 -8.24
CA LEU A 7 -9.80 25.32 -7.59
C LEU A 7 -9.97 24.20 -8.62
N SER A 8 -9.16 23.15 -8.49
CA SER A 8 -9.32 21.92 -9.23
C SER A 8 -9.61 20.77 -8.26
N VAL A 9 -10.70 20.05 -8.51
CA VAL A 9 -11.09 18.87 -7.72
C VAL A 9 -11.18 17.67 -8.64
N SER A 10 -10.65 16.55 -8.20
CA SER A 10 -10.76 15.25 -8.85
C SER A 10 -11.33 14.23 -7.88
N ALA A 11 -12.21 13.37 -8.35
CA ALA A 11 -12.71 12.23 -7.60
C ALA A 11 -12.85 11.04 -8.55
N GLY A 12 -12.58 9.87 -8.04
CA GLY A 12 -12.67 8.63 -8.80
C GLY A 12 -13.07 7.46 -7.92
N VAL A 13 -13.80 6.54 -8.52
CA VAL A 13 -14.18 5.25 -7.95
C VAL A 13 -13.72 4.17 -8.92
N ARG A 14 -13.06 3.15 -8.38
CA ARG A 14 -12.71 1.93 -9.12
C ARG A 14 -13.37 0.75 -8.42
N ALA A 15 -14.13 -0.04 -9.14
CA ALA A 15 -14.67 -1.29 -8.64
C ALA A 15 -13.89 -2.44 -9.27
N GLU A 16 -13.35 -3.32 -8.42
CA GLU A 16 -12.62 -4.50 -8.87
C GLU A 16 -13.41 -5.76 -8.52
N TYR A 17 -13.50 -6.64 -9.49
CA TYR A 17 -14.08 -7.96 -9.33
C TYR A 17 -12.95 -9.00 -9.39
N TYR A 18 -12.85 -9.82 -8.35
CA TYR A 18 -11.87 -10.89 -8.30
C TYR A 18 -12.54 -12.22 -7.97
N ARG A 19 -12.25 -13.24 -8.77
CA ARG A 19 -12.78 -14.59 -8.58
C ARG A 19 -11.74 -15.59 -9.04
N VAL A 20 -11.31 -16.50 -8.15
CA VAL A 20 -10.38 -17.58 -8.49
C VAL A 20 -11.14 -18.83 -8.93
N ASN A 21 -12.19 -19.20 -8.19
CA ASN A 21 -13.08 -20.32 -8.52
C ASN A 21 -14.44 -20.11 -7.83
N ASN A 22 -15.34 -21.11 -7.90
CA ASN A 22 -16.67 -21.02 -7.31
C ASN A 22 -16.68 -20.95 -5.78
N HIS A 23 -15.59 -21.33 -5.11
CA HIS A 23 -15.47 -21.39 -3.66
C HIS A 23 -14.72 -20.20 -3.05
N HIS A 24 -13.93 -19.48 -3.83
CA HIS A 24 -13.11 -18.38 -3.33
C HIS A 24 -13.53 -17.06 -3.95
N ARG A 25 -14.45 -16.38 -3.30
CA ARG A 25 -14.89 -15.01 -3.60
C ARG A 25 -14.21 -14.07 -2.62
N GLU A 26 -13.13 -13.44 -3.03
CA GLU A 26 -12.28 -12.72 -2.09
C GLU A 26 -12.66 -11.26 -1.87
N ALA A 27 -13.30 -10.64 -2.83
CA ALA A 27 -13.73 -9.25 -2.73
C ALA A 27 -15.22 -9.16 -2.37
N GLU A 28 -15.61 -9.64 -1.20
CA GLU A 28 -16.98 -9.51 -0.74
C GLU A 28 -17.19 -8.19 -0.01
N THR A 29 -17.88 -7.26 -0.65
CA THR A 29 -18.39 -6.04 -0.02
C THR A 29 -19.87 -6.23 0.26
N LYS A 30 -20.34 -5.79 1.41
CA LYS A 30 -21.79 -5.75 1.70
C LYS A 30 -22.35 -4.42 1.21
N ILE A 31 -23.29 -4.49 0.29
CA ILE A 31 -24.09 -3.34 -0.17
C ILE A 31 -25.55 -3.66 0.19
N PHE A 32 -26.16 -2.81 1.02
CA PHE A 32 -27.52 -3.01 1.52
C PHE A 32 -27.78 -4.43 2.09
N GLY A 33 -26.79 -4.97 2.83
CA GLY A 33 -26.89 -6.31 3.42
C GLY A 33 -26.53 -7.46 2.49
N THR A 34 -26.47 -7.25 1.18
CA THR A 34 -26.13 -8.27 0.18
C THR A 34 -24.62 -8.30 -0.06
N LYS A 35 -24.04 -9.49 0.01
CA LYS A 35 -22.63 -9.69 -0.35
C LYS A 35 -22.45 -9.60 -1.86
N VAL A 36 -21.60 -8.69 -2.30
CA VAL A 36 -21.26 -8.50 -3.73
C VAL A 36 -19.77 -8.79 -3.96
N PRO A 37 -19.42 -9.46 -5.07
CA PRO A 37 -18.05 -9.90 -5.34
C PRO A 37 -17.20 -8.78 -5.95
N PHE A 38 -17.37 -7.55 -5.49
CA PHE A 38 -16.53 -6.43 -5.91
C PHE A 38 -16.23 -5.52 -4.73
N ARG A 39 -15.13 -4.79 -4.85
CA ARG A 39 -14.71 -3.83 -3.85
C ARG A 39 -14.52 -2.46 -4.48
N PRO A 40 -15.26 -1.44 -4.04
CA PRO A 40 -15.01 -0.08 -4.46
C PRO A 40 -13.76 0.48 -3.76
N VAL A 41 -12.92 1.18 -4.51
CA VAL A 41 -11.79 1.98 -4.05
C VAL A 41 -11.98 3.41 -4.46
N PHE A 42 -11.83 4.33 -3.52
CA PHE A 42 -12.06 5.75 -3.71
C PHE A 42 -10.73 6.49 -3.84
N ARG A 43 -10.73 7.51 -4.69
CA ARG A 43 -9.64 8.48 -4.82
C ARG A 43 -10.22 9.87 -4.89
N ALA A 44 -9.57 10.80 -4.22
CA ALA A 44 -9.91 12.22 -4.28
C ALA A 44 -8.63 13.04 -4.34
N GLY A 45 -8.68 14.15 -5.05
CA GLY A 45 -7.59 15.11 -5.12
C GLY A 45 -8.13 16.54 -5.22
N LEU A 46 -7.42 17.44 -4.59
CA LEU A 46 -7.70 18.86 -4.58
C LEU A 46 -6.42 19.61 -4.88
N ASN A 47 -6.51 20.62 -5.72
CA ASN A 47 -5.45 21.59 -5.93
C ASN A 47 -6.07 22.98 -5.92
N TYR A 48 -5.62 23.82 -5.00
CA TYR A 48 -6.12 25.18 -4.82
C TYR A 48 -4.98 26.19 -4.99
N GLN A 49 -5.15 27.13 -5.91
CA GLN A 49 -4.23 28.22 -6.10
C GLN A 49 -4.54 29.35 -5.10
N LEU A 50 -3.73 29.45 -4.05
CA LEU A 50 -3.85 30.48 -3.01
C LEU A 50 -3.54 31.88 -3.54
N ALA A 51 -2.45 31.98 -4.29
CA ALA A 51 -1.95 33.20 -4.90
C ALA A 51 -1.19 32.87 -6.18
N ASP A 52 -0.68 33.86 -6.89
CA ASP A 52 0.19 33.64 -8.04
C ASP A 52 1.41 32.82 -7.59
N TYR A 53 1.62 31.67 -8.25
CA TYR A 53 2.69 30.71 -7.93
C TYR A 53 2.62 30.02 -6.56
N SER A 54 1.48 30.11 -5.84
CA SER A 54 1.26 29.46 -4.55
C SER A 54 0.10 28.50 -4.64
N PHE A 55 0.33 27.22 -4.29
CA PHE A 55 -0.66 26.16 -4.43
C PHE A 55 -0.70 25.31 -3.17
N ILE A 56 -1.91 24.96 -2.75
CA ILE A 56 -2.17 23.88 -1.78
C ILE A 56 -2.70 22.70 -2.56
N ARG A 57 -2.16 21.51 -2.27
CA ARG A 57 -2.67 20.26 -2.80
C ARG A 57 -3.02 19.30 -1.66
N ALA A 58 -4.08 18.57 -1.84
CA ALA A 58 -4.45 17.46 -0.98
C ALA A 58 -4.83 16.26 -1.83
N SER A 59 -4.43 15.07 -1.42
CA SER A 59 -4.84 13.84 -2.06
C SER A 59 -5.21 12.78 -1.04
N PHE A 60 -6.14 11.93 -1.44
CA PHE A 60 -6.55 10.75 -0.70
C PHE A 60 -6.77 9.61 -1.69
N GLY A 61 -6.25 8.44 -1.37
CA GLY A 61 -6.44 7.26 -2.18
C GLY A 61 -6.52 6.01 -1.33
N GLN A 62 -7.51 5.18 -1.63
CA GLN A 62 -7.61 3.83 -1.10
C GLN A 62 -6.99 2.84 -2.07
N GLY A 63 -6.50 1.73 -1.52
CA GLY A 63 -6.03 0.59 -2.29
C GLY A 63 -6.33 -0.71 -1.57
N TYR A 64 -6.39 -1.80 -2.34
CA TYR A 64 -6.36 -3.14 -1.79
C TYR A 64 -5.70 -4.08 -2.80
N ARG A 65 -5.20 -5.20 -2.29
CA ARG A 65 -4.60 -6.26 -3.07
C ARG A 65 -5.14 -7.61 -2.60
N ASN A 66 -5.68 -8.38 -3.52
CA ASN A 66 -6.03 -9.77 -3.23
C ASN A 66 -4.77 -10.63 -3.15
N PRO A 67 -4.74 -11.65 -2.27
CA PRO A 67 -3.68 -12.63 -2.27
C PRO A 67 -3.56 -13.30 -3.64
N SER A 68 -2.35 -13.50 -4.10
CA SER A 68 -2.09 -14.30 -5.30
C SER A 68 -2.40 -15.79 -5.05
N ILE A 69 -2.54 -16.54 -6.13
CA ILE A 69 -2.71 -18.00 -6.06
C ILE A 69 -1.54 -18.65 -5.30
N ASN A 70 -0.32 -18.15 -5.54
CA ASN A 70 0.86 -18.68 -4.86
C ASN A 70 0.84 -18.38 -3.35
N GLU A 71 0.46 -17.18 -2.94
CA GLU A 71 0.37 -16.82 -1.52
C GLU A 71 -0.66 -17.68 -0.76
N LYS A 72 -1.71 -18.13 -1.44
CA LYS A 72 -2.77 -18.95 -0.86
C LYS A 72 -2.53 -20.44 -0.91
N TYR A 73 -2.04 -20.94 -2.03
CA TYR A 73 -2.08 -22.38 -2.36
C TYR A 73 -0.70 -23.00 -2.54
N LEU A 74 0.39 -22.21 -2.55
CA LEU A 74 1.71 -22.77 -2.80
C LEU A 74 2.08 -23.78 -1.70
N ARG A 75 2.31 -25.02 -2.12
CA ARG A 75 2.97 -26.05 -1.31
C ARG A 75 4.22 -26.51 -2.05
N LYS A 76 5.37 -26.36 -1.41
CA LYS A 76 6.66 -26.79 -1.97
C LYS A 76 7.59 -27.21 -0.83
N ASP A 77 8.40 -28.21 -1.04
CA ASP A 77 9.53 -28.55 -0.20
C ASP A 77 10.81 -28.12 -0.94
N ILE A 78 11.71 -27.47 -0.22
CA ILE A 78 12.99 -27.00 -0.74
C ILE A 78 14.07 -27.47 0.22
N GLY A 79 14.59 -28.68 0.01
CA GLY A 79 15.68 -29.24 0.82
C GLY A 79 15.32 -29.45 2.30
N GLY A 80 14.08 -29.85 2.59
CA GLY A 80 13.59 -30.08 3.96
C GLY A 80 12.96 -28.86 4.63
N VAL A 81 12.92 -27.70 3.94
CA VAL A 81 12.19 -26.51 4.39
C VAL A 81 10.91 -26.39 3.55
N GLY A 82 9.77 -26.49 4.19
CA GLY A 82 8.46 -26.43 3.54
C GLY A 82 8.00 -25.00 3.24
N VAL A 83 7.34 -24.78 2.10
CA VAL A 83 6.43 -23.65 1.91
C VAL A 83 5.02 -24.17 2.04
N TYR A 84 4.26 -23.61 2.96
CA TYR A 84 2.94 -24.11 3.33
C TYR A 84 1.84 -23.18 2.84
N PRO A 85 0.70 -23.71 2.33
CA PRO A 85 -0.44 -22.91 1.92
C PRO A 85 -1.17 -22.31 3.11
N ASN A 86 -1.72 -21.10 2.92
CA ASN A 86 -2.62 -20.46 3.89
C ASN A 86 -3.93 -20.07 3.21
N LEU A 87 -4.97 -20.86 3.43
CA LEU A 87 -6.28 -20.62 2.82
C LEU A 87 -7.05 -19.47 3.45
N ASP A 88 -6.67 -19.10 4.69
CA ASP A 88 -7.35 -18.06 5.49
C ASP A 88 -6.77 -16.66 5.27
N ILE A 89 -5.77 -16.54 4.40
CA ILE A 89 -5.13 -15.25 4.08
C ILE A 89 -6.15 -14.27 3.50
N LYS A 90 -6.18 -13.07 4.05
CA LYS A 90 -7.13 -11.99 3.70
C LYS A 90 -6.48 -11.00 2.73
N PRO A 91 -7.29 -10.29 1.93
CA PRO A 91 -6.78 -9.19 1.11
C PRO A 91 -6.19 -8.06 1.96
N GLU A 92 -5.07 -7.53 1.51
CA GLU A 92 -4.47 -6.31 2.04
C GLU A 92 -5.35 -5.10 1.73
N LYS A 93 -5.37 -4.14 2.64
CA LYS A 93 -6.10 -2.89 2.50
C LYS A 93 -5.21 -1.75 2.92
N GLY A 94 -5.35 -0.62 2.27
CA GLY A 94 -4.62 0.56 2.66
C GLY A 94 -5.26 1.84 2.17
N PHE A 95 -4.80 2.93 2.72
CA PHE A 95 -5.03 4.25 2.18
C PHE A 95 -3.78 5.10 2.32
N ASN A 96 -3.68 6.07 1.43
CA ASN A 96 -2.70 7.14 1.48
C ASN A 96 -3.44 8.48 1.54
N ALA A 97 -2.95 9.38 2.37
CA ALA A 97 -3.39 10.77 2.44
C ALA A 97 -2.15 11.67 2.39
N GLU A 98 -2.21 12.73 1.61
CA GLU A 98 -1.14 13.69 1.43
C GLU A 98 -1.69 15.11 1.47
N LEU A 99 -0.95 16.02 2.11
CA LEU A 99 -1.21 17.45 2.08
C LEU A 99 0.11 18.16 1.79
N GLY A 100 0.12 19.02 0.78
CA GLY A 100 1.33 19.73 0.37
C GLY A 100 1.08 21.18 -0.01
N ILE A 101 2.15 21.97 0.07
CA ILE A 101 2.21 23.35 -0.38
C ILE A 101 3.34 23.45 -1.39
N LYS A 102 3.04 24.04 -2.55
CA LYS A 102 4.00 24.36 -3.58
C LYS A 102 4.07 25.87 -3.76
N GLN A 103 5.26 26.42 -3.55
CA GLN A 103 5.52 27.85 -3.62
C GLN A 103 6.54 28.17 -4.69
N GLY A 104 6.17 29.04 -5.62
CA GLY A 104 7.11 29.64 -6.58
C GLY A 104 8.00 30.69 -5.93
N TYR A 105 9.23 30.76 -6.35
CA TYR A 105 10.18 31.78 -5.91
C TYR A 105 10.98 32.35 -7.07
N LYS A 106 11.39 33.61 -6.90
CA LYS A 106 12.36 34.28 -7.77
C LYS A 106 13.23 35.16 -6.91
N VAL A 107 14.51 34.79 -6.79
CA VAL A 107 15.51 35.50 -6.01
C VAL A 107 16.75 35.70 -6.87
N GLY A 108 16.97 36.93 -7.33
CA GLY A 108 18.05 37.23 -8.27
C GLY A 108 17.91 36.41 -9.56
N ASN A 109 18.94 35.63 -9.86
CA ASN A 109 18.99 34.76 -11.05
C ASN A 109 18.36 33.38 -10.82
N PHE A 110 17.96 33.03 -9.58
CA PHE A 110 17.24 31.81 -9.25
C PHE A 110 15.74 31.99 -9.39
N GLN A 111 15.11 31.07 -10.07
CA GLN A 111 13.65 30.99 -10.12
C GLN A 111 13.21 29.51 -10.15
N GLY A 112 12.14 29.19 -9.46
CA GLY A 112 11.67 27.82 -9.38
C GLY A 112 10.51 27.65 -8.41
N PHE A 113 10.36 26.42 -7.93
CA PHE A 113 9.36 26.06 -6.95
C PHE A 113 10.02 25.29 -5.81
N VAL A 114 9.55 25.56 -4.60
CA VAL A 114 9.71 24.68 -3.43
C VAL A 114 8.38 23.98 -3.21
N ASP A 115 8.44 22.70 -2.95
CA ASP A 115 7.30 21.84 -2.65
C ASP A 115 7.56 21.14 -1.32
N VAL A 116 6.62 21.25 -0.38
CA VAL A 116 6.66 20.60 0.94
C VAL A 116 5.36 19.83 1.08
N ALA A 117 5.45 18.54 1.33
CA ALA A 117 4.30 17.67 1.52
C ALA A 117 4.46 16.76 2.73
N GLY A 118 3.41 16.67 3.54
CA GLY A 118 3.27 15.63 4.56
C GLY A 118 2.40 14.50 4.03
N PHE A 119 2.81 13.27 4.28
CA PHE A 119 2.05 12.10 3.86
C PHE A 119 1.83 11.12 5.03
N TYR A 120 0.74 10.39 4.92
CA TYR A 120 0.39 9.29 5.83
C TYR A 120 -0.18 8.13 5.03
N THR A 121 0.44 6.98 5.16
CA THR A 121 0.00 5.72 4.55
C THR A 121 -0.27 4.70 5.64
N GLN A 122 -1.43 4.05 5.58
CA GLN A 122 -1.76 2.93 6.46
C GLN A 122 -2.10 1.70 5.65
N TYR A 123 -1.48 0.57 6.04
CA TYR A 123 -1.82 -0.76 5.57
C TYR A 123 -2.45 -1.56 6.70
N LYS A 124 -3.43 -2.40 6.36
CA LYS A 124 -4.06 -3.41 7.22
C LYS A 124 -4.06 -4.74 6.53
N ASP A 125 -3.92 -5.80 7.32
CA ASP A 125 -3.90 -7.17 6.81
C ASP A 125 -2.77 -7.38 5.76
N MET A 126 -1.61 -6.68 5.92
CA MET A 126 -0.47 -6.80 5.01
C MET A 126 0.03 -8.24 4.97
N ILE A 127 0.31 -8.75 3.77
CA ILE A 127 0.72 -10.14 3.57
C ILE A 127 2.23 -10.20 3.64
N GLU A 128 2.73 -10.99 4.59
CA GLU A 128 4.17 -11.22 4.77
C GLU A 128 4.48 -12.70 4.82
N PHE A 129 5.72 -13.03 4.46
CA PHE A 129 6.25 -14.37 4.48
C PHE A 129 6.90 -14.63 5.84
N GLN A 130 6.32 -15.54 6.64
CA GLN A 130 6.79 -15.85 7.99
C GLN A 130 7.37 -17.24 8.07
N PHE A 131 8.55 -17.35 8.68
CA PHE A 131 9.19 -18.62 9.00
C PHE A 131 8.74 -19.15 10.35
N GLY A 132 8.60 -20.46 10.45
CA GLY A 132 8.19 -21.09 11.71
C GLY A 132 8.10 -22.61 11.62
N LEU A 133 7.47 -23.19 12.66
CA LEU A 133 7.08 -24.58 12.71
C LEU A 133 5.62 -24.72 12.29
N PHE A 134 5.33 -25.69 11.46
CA PHE A 134 3.99 -25.90 10.93
C PHE A 134 3.55 -27.36 11.10
N ASN A 135 2.30 -27.51 11.47
CA ASN A 135 1.65 -28.83 11.52
C ASN A 135 1.52 -29.40 10.10
N ASN A 136 2.02 -30.61 9.88
CA ASN A 136 2.01 -31.25 8.55
C ASN A 136 0.62 -31.67 8.07
N ALA A 137 -0.36 -31.78 8.98
CA ALA A 137 -1.71 -32.23 8.63
C ALA A 137 -2.62 -31.07 8.16
N ASN A 138 -2.51 -29.91 8.77
CA ASN A 138 -3.40 -28.77 8.51
C ASN A 138 -2.67 -27.46 8.17
N TYR A 139 -1.34 -27.47 8.14
CA TYR A 139 -0.47 -26.36 7.81
C TYR A 139 -0.61 -25.12 8.74
N THR A 140 -1.16 -25.31 9.94
CA THR A 140 -1.22 -24.24 10.92
C THR A 140 0.16 -24.00 11.56
N MET A 141 0.48 -22.72 11.77
CA MET A 141 1.70 -22.34 12.48
C MET A 141 1.62 -22.78 13.94
N ILE A 142 2.72 -23.34 14.44
CA ILE A 142 2.87 -23.76 15.84
C ILE A 142 3.54 -22.58 16.57
N ASN A 143 2.80 -21.98 17.51
CA ASN A 143 3.21 -20.72 18.16
C ASN A 143 4.04 -20.94 19.42
N SER A 144 4.12 -22.17 19.95
CA SER A 144 4.92 -22.46 21.13
C SER A 144 5.74 -23.74 20.97
N ILE A 145 6.88 -23.80 21.65
CA ILE A 145 7.71 -25.01 21.75
C ILE A 145 6.95 -26.12 22.48
N GLY A 146 6.11 -25.77 23.47
CA GLY A 146 5.28 -26.72 24.20
C GLY A 146 4.30 -27.47 23.31
N ASP A 147 3.63 -26.73 22.39
CA ASP A 147 2.71 -27.32 21.41
C ASP A 147 3.44 -28.26 20.44
N ALA A 148 4.67 -27.92 20.04
CA ALA A 148 5.50 -28.79 19.21
C ALA A 148 5.88 -30.09 19.92
N PHE A 149 6.24 -30.06 21.20
CA PHE A 149 6.50 -31.24 22.02
C PHE A 149 5.25 -32.09 22.19
N GLN A 150 4.10 -31.49 22.48
CA GLN A 150 2.84 -32.21 22.59
C GLN A 150 2.47 -32.93 21.30
N MET A 151 2.72 -32.30 20.14
CA MET A 151 2.51 -32.92 18.85
C MET A 151 3.41 -34.15 18.62
N LEU A 152 4.66 -34.10 19.09
CA LEU A 152 5.55 -35.27 19.00
C LEU A 152 5.03 -36.42 19.89
N THR A 153 4.56 -36.14 21.10
CA THR A 153 3.99 -37.16 21.99
C THR A 153 2.69 -37.75 21.43
N ASP A 154 1.92 -36.95 20.71
CA ASP A 154 0.68 -37.38 20.01
C ASP A 154 0.96 -38.13 18.69
N GLY A 155 2.21 -38.33 18.31
CA GLY A 155 2.58 -38.95 17.04
C GLY A 155 2.24 -38.11 15.80
N LYS A 156 2.05 -36.80 15.99
CA LYS A 156 1.77 -35.85 14.89
C LYS A 156 3.07 -35.23 14.38
N GLY A 157 3.22 -35.19 13.07
CA GLY A 157 4.38 -34.59 12.44
C GLY A 157 4.27 -33.07 12.31
N PHE A 158 5.39 -32.38 12.46
CA PHE A 158 5.53 -30.99 12.08
C PHE A 158 6.78 -30.78 11.23
N GLY A 159 6.83 -29.66 10.53
CA GLY A 159 7.98 -29.30 9.67
C GLY A 159 8.41 -27.85 9.88
N ILE A 160 9.67 -27.59 9.60
CA ILE A 160 10.19 -26.24 9.49
C ILE A 160 9.81 -25.69 8.12
N GLY A 161 9.37 -24.45 8.06
CA GLY A 161 9.04 -23.85 6.79
C GLY A 161 8.61 -22.41 6.89
N ALA A 162 7.93 -21.98 5.86
CA ALA A 162 7.41 -20.63 5.76
C ALA A 162 5.99 -20.64 5.17
N GLN A 163 5.22 -19.62 5.53
CA GLN A 163 3.86 -19.44 5.08
C GLN A 163 3.55 -17.95 4.97
N PHE A 164 2.68 -17.57 4.04
CA PHE A 164 2.17 -16.21 3.97
C PHE A 164 1.10 -15.95 5.03
N HIS A 165 1.27 -14.89 5.81
CA HIS A 165 0.34 -14.48 6.85
C HIS A 165 -0.02 -13.01 6.73
N ASN A 166 -1.21 -12.65 7.21
CA ASN A 166 -1.56 -11.25 7.37
C ASN A 166 -0.98 -10.70 8.67
N VAL A 167 -0.17 -9.65 8.60
CA VAL A 167 0.23 -8.84 9.75
C VAL A 167 -0.83 -7.79 10.04
N SER A 168 -0.95 -7.37 11.31
CA SER A 168 -2.11 -6.57 11.73
C SER A 168 -2.15 -5.19 11.09
N LYS A 169 -1.03 -4.46 11.08
CA LYS A 169 -0.94 -3.05 10.65
C LYS A 169 0.48 -2.64 10.29
N ALA A 170 0.62 -1.84 9.22
CA ALA A 170 1.81 -1.05 8.94
C ALA A 170 1.41 0.41 8.72
N GLN A 171 2.24 1.34 9.18
CA GLN A 171 2.03 2.78 9.04
C GLN A 171 3.34 3.42 8.58
N ILE A 172 3.23 4.27 7.57
CA ILE A 172 4.35 5.03 7.03
C ILE A 172 3.90 6.48 6.96
N TYR A 173 4.65 7.38 7.55
CA TYR A 173 4.37 8.81 7.48
C TYR A 173 5.66 9.58 7.44
N GLY A 174 5.60 10.75 6.86
CA GLY A 174 6.78 11.59 6.72
C GLY A 174 6.46 12.93 6.09
N VAL A 175 7.53 13.68 5.89
CA VAL A 175 7.51 14.95 5.17
C VAL A 175 8.53 14.85 4.05
N GLU A 176 8.11 15.24 2.85
CA GLU A 176 8.96 15.38 1.68
C GLU A 176 9.15 16.85 1.35
N ILE A 177 10.38 17.24 1.05
CA ILE A 177 10.73 18.58 0.64
C ILE A 177 11.48 18.47 -0.68
N SER A 178 11.02 19.20 -1.69
CA SER A 178 11.73 19.26 -2.95
C SER A 178 11.79 20.68 -3.50
N THR A 179 12.83 20.96 -4.28
CA THR A 179 12.94 22.21 -5.03
C THR A 179 13.43 21.91 -6.44
N ASN A 180 12.81 22.57 -7.38
CA ASN A 180 13.22 22.53 -8.77
C ASN A 180 13.20 23.94 -9.36
N GLY A 181 14.10 24.19 -10.30
CA GLY A 181 14.14 25.51 -10.91
C GLY A 181 15.28 25.68 -11.88
N VAL A 182 15.54 26.93 -12.17
CA VAL A 182 16.59 27.35 -13.09
C VAL A 182 17.40 28.49 -12.49
N TYR A 183 18.72 28.42 -12.66
CA TYR A 183 19.64 29.49 -12.43
C TYR A 183 20.10 30.09 -13.79
N ASN A 184 19.89 31.38 -14.01
CA ASN A 184 20.24 32.06 -15.23
C ASN A 184 21.62 32.73 -15.05
N PHE A 185 22.66 32.15 -15.62
CA PHE A 185 24.00 32.79 -15.64
C PHE A 185 24.01 34.04 -16.51
N ASN A 186 23.42 33.91 -17.70
CA ASN A 186 23.27 35.00 -18.69
C ASN A 186 22.07 34.65 -19.61
N LYS A 187 21.85 35.49 -20.66
CA LYS A 187 20.74 35.28 -21.61
C LYS A 187 20.77 33.92 -22.34
N ASN A 188 21.98 33.36 -22.50
CA ASN A 188 22.19 32.15 -23.32
C ASN A 188 22.50 30.90 -22.50
N THR A 189 22.87 31.05 -21.21
CA THR A 189 23.30 29.92 -20.36
C THR A 189 22.42 29.80 -19.14
N LYS A 190 21.85 28.62 -18.96
CA LYS A 190 20.97 28.30 -17.85
C LYS A 190 21.36 26.96 -17.23
N LEU A 191 21.29 26.87 -15.91
CA LEU A 191 21.45 25.63 -15.17
C LEU A 191 20.08 25.23 -14.59
N PHE A 192 19.60 24.03 -14.90
CA PHE A 192 18.41 23.44 -14.27
C PHE A 192 18.84 22.62 -13.06
N TYR A 193 18.11 22.74 -11.99
CA TYR A 193 18.34 21.95 -10.77
C TYR A 193 17.06 21.32 -10.27
N ASN A 194 17.23 20.16 -9.65
CA ASN A 194 16.15 19.42 -8.96
C ASN A 194 16.78 18.71 -7.76
N LEU A 195 16.32 19.07 -6.56
CA LEU A 195 16.79 18.54 -5.30
C LEU A 195 15.58 18.06 -4.49
N GLY A 196 15.71 16.94 -3.81
CA GLY A 196 14.65 16.38 -2.96
C GLY A 196 15.22 15.66 -1.76
N TYR A 197 14.43 15.68 -0.67
CA TYR A 197 14.69 14.96 0.57
C TYR A 197 13.39 14.34 1.08
#